data_a2cf6fe7427e04207e5d2828caa413c5
#
_entry.id   a2cf6fe7427e04207e5d2828caa413c5
#
_cell.length_a   1.000
_cell.length_b   1.000
_cell.length_c   1.000
_cell.angle_alpha   90.00
_cell.angle_beta   90.00
_cell.angle_gamma   90.00
#
_symmetry.space_group_name_H-M   'P 1'
#
loop_
_entity.id
_entity.type
_entity.pdbx_description
1 polymer ?
#
loop_
_entity_poly.entity_id
_entity_poly.type
_entity_poly.pdbx_seq_one_letter_code
_entity_poly.pdbx_strand_id
1 'polypeptide(L)'
;DGDGAVVVMLPRKAEGVVLEAMEVTTYEPQYRLTLSNVRVGAENILARGEQAQQLLASVAEHTMAALCTHQLGASDKAMRMTASYTAERQQFGVPIATFQAVGHRAANCFIDVECLRLNCYQAISRLDDGVDASVEVAIAKVWAGDVGHRVSYAAQHLHGGTGIDRDYPLWRYCTWLRHNEMMLGSSARNLAALGSKIAAGEAFCA
;
A
#
# COMPACT_ATOMS: atom_id res chain seq x y z
N ASP A 1 18.86 -3.38 25.33
CA ASP A 1 20.18 -2.88 25.70
C ASP A 1 20.14 -1.36 25.77
N GLY A 2 20.85 -0.74 26.71
CA GLY A 2 20.85 0.71 26.91
C GLY A 2 21.40 1.54 25.76
N ASP A 3 21.79 0.91 24.65
CA ASP A 3 22.44 1.55 23.49
C ASP A 3 21.49 1.85 22.31
N GLY A 4 20.18 1.79 22.50
CA GLY A 4 19.22 2.17 21.45
C GLY A 4 18.83 0.99 20.53
N ALA A 5 18.44 1.31 19.28
CA ALA A 5 17.96 0.33 18.29
C ALA A 5 19.10 -0.54 17.76
N VAL A 6 18.78 -1.82 17.47
CA VAL A 6 19.68 -2.77 16.79
C VAL A 6 18.91 -3.42 15.64
N VAL A 7 19.53 -3.46 14.46
CA VAL A 7 19.00 -4.20 13.30
C VAL A 7 19.82 -5.47 13.13
N VAL A 8 19.14 -6.60 13.06
CA VAL A 8 19.77 -7.92 12.96
C VAL A 8 19.18 -8.71 11.79
N MET A 9 19.99 -9.57 11.20
CA MET A 9 19.54 -10.59 10.26
C MET A 9 19.30 -11.89 11.04
N LEU A 10 18.05 -12.35 11.08
CA LEU A 10 17.67 -13.50 11.86
C LEU A 10 17.34 -14.69 10.95
N PRO A 11 18.10 -15.81 11.02
CA PRO A 11 17.75 -17.00 10.27
C PRO A 11 16.39 -17.55 10.70
N ARG A 12 15.53 -17.88 9.75
CA ARG A 12 14.18 -18.41 10.01
C ARG A 12 14.19 -19.65 10.94
N LYS A 13 15.24 -20.46 10.87
CA LYS A 13 15.39 -21.71 11.66
C LYS A 13 16.26 -21.56 12.89
N ALA A 14 16.55 -20.30 13.33
CA ALA A 14 17.31 -20.10 14.54
C ALA A 14 16.55 -20.63 15.77
N GLU A 15 17.29 -21.14 16.76
CA GLU A 15 16.71 -21.59 18.01
C GLU A 15 15.98 -20.45 18.70
N GLY A 16 14.78 -20.71 19.20
CA GLY A 16 13.90 -19.71 19.83
C GLY A 16 13.06 -18.89 18.85
N VAL A 17 13.15 -19.12 17.52
CA VAL A 17 12.28 -18.51 16.51
C VAL A 17 11.10 -19.42 16.22
N VAL A 18 9.89 -18.96 16.47
CA VAL A 18 8.63 -19.66 16.14
C VAL A 18 7.82 -18.84 15.17
N LEU A 19 7.38 -19.47 14.08
CA LEU A 19 6.52 -18.89 13.06
C LEU A 19 5.21 -19.67 13.01
N GLU A 20 4.12 -19.00 13.37
CA GLU A 20 2.75 -19.54 13.29
C GLU A 20 2.03 -18.93 12.09
N ALA A 21 1.56 -19.78 11.17
CA ALA A 21 0.80 -19.31 10.00
C ALA A 21 -0.48 -18.61 10.43
N MET A 22 -0.81 -17.51 9.76
CA MET A 22 -2.02 -16.74 9.96
C MET A 22 -2.91 -16.83 8.72
N GLU A 23 -4.22 -16.97 8.93
CA GLU A 23 -5.19 -16.82 7.84
C GLU A 23 -5.47 -15.35 7.61
N VAL A 24 -5.30 -14.91 6.38
CA VAL A 24 -5.55 -13.52 5.94
C VAL A 24 -6.41 -13.49 4.69
N THR A 25 -7.16 -12.42 4.52
CA THR A 25 -8.13 -12.27 3.41
C THR A 25 -7.47 -12.19 2.03
N THR A 26 -6.20 -11.80 1.96
CA THR A 26 -5.42 -11.75 0.71
C THR A 26 -4.86 -13.09 0.28
N TYR A 27 -4.92 -14.11 1.14
CA TYR A 27 -4.25 -15.42 0.95
C TYR A 27 -2.73 -15.34 0.82
N GLU A 28 -2.14 -14.22 1.22
CA GLU A 28 -0.69 -14.06 1.29
C GLU A 28 -0.15 -14.84 2.50
N PRO A 29 1.00 -15.53 2.38
CA PRO A 29 1.63 -16.21 3.52
C PRO A 29 2.07 -15.20 4.58
N GLN A 30 1.30 -15.07 5.64
CA GLN A 30 1.64 -14.24 6.81
C GLN A 30 1.82 -15.12 8.04
N TYR A 31 2.70 -14.69 8.93
CA TYR A 31 3.06 -15.45 10.12
C TYR A 31 3.15 -14.53 11.33
N ARG A 32 2.69 -15.05 12.46
CA ARG A 32 3.06 -14.49 13.77
C ARG A 32 4.46 -14.94 14.09
N LEU A 33 5.35 -14.00 14.34
CA LEU A 33 6.71 -14.24 14.77
C LEU A 33 6.80 -14.14 16.30
N THR A 34 7.25 -15.22 16.96
CA THR A 34 7.58 -15.23 18.39
C THR A 34 9.07 -15.48 18.55
N LEU A 35 9.73 -14.65 19.34
CA LEU A 35 11.16 -14.74 19.63
C LEU A 35 11.35 -15.03 21.13
N SER A 36 12.02 -16.13 21.47
CA SER A 36 12.29 -16.53 22.85
C SER A 36 13.77 -16.84 23.03
N ASN A 37 14.47 -15.98 23.76
CA ASN A 37 15.91 -16.15 24.05
C ASN A 37 16.80 -16.42 22.84
N VAL A 38 16.46 -15.82 21.69
CA VAL A 38 17.20 -16.00 20.45
C VAL A 38 18.59 -15.37 20.58
N ARG A 39 19.61 -16.15 20.32
CA ARG A 39 21.00 -15.66 20.28
C ARG A 39 21.35 -15.19 18.88
N VAL A 40 21.87 -13.95 18.79
CA VAL A 40 22.31 -13.35 17.53
C VAL A 40 23.82 -13.15 17.59
N GLY A 41 24.55 -13.80 16.70
CA GLY A 41 26.00 -13.62 16.58
C GLY A 41 26.34 -12.22 16.03
N ALA A 42 27.54 -11.75 16.31
CA ALA A 42 27.99 -10.41 15.90
C ALA A 42 27.93 -10.23 14.36
N GLU A 43 28.17 -11.29 13.61
CA GLU A 43 28.12 -11.34 12.16
C GLU A 43 26.72 -11.08 11.56
N ASN A 44 25.69 -11.28 12.36
CA ASN A 44 24.28 -11.05 11.99
C ASN A 44 23.73 -9.68 12.43
N ILE A 45 24.57 -8.86 13.03
CA ILE A 45 24.20 -7.50 13.42
C ILE A 45 24.51 -6.56 12.26
N LEU A 46 23.47 -5.98 11.65
CA LEU A 46 23.61 -5.11 10.50
C LEU A 46 23.92 -3.66 10.91
N ALA A 47 23.31 -3.17 12.00
CA ALA A 47 23.49 -1.81 12.48
C ALA A 47 23.12 -1.68 13.96
N ARG A 48 23.67 -0.66 14.64
CA ARG A 48 23.37 -0.28 16.03
C ARG A 48 23.18 1.21 16.17
N GLY A 49 22.46 1.63 17.22
CA GLY A 49 22.28 3.04 17.58
C GLY A 49 21.68 3.86 16.43
N GLU A 50 22.30 4.98 16.10
CA GLU A 50 21.84 5.90 15.06
C GLU A 50 21.84 5.27 13.67
N GLN A 51 22.84 4.47 13.32
CA GLN A 51 22.87 3.73 12.05
C GLN A 51 21.72 2.76 11.91
N ALA A 52 21.30 2.11 13.00
CA ALA A 52 20.13 1.24 12.99
C ALA A 52 18.84 2.03 12.73
N GLN A 53 18.69 3.22 13.30
CA GLN A 53 17.55 4.10 13.04
C GLN A 53 17.50 4.55 11.59
N GLN A 54 18.62 4.97 11.02
CA GLN A 54 18.74 5.36 9.61
C GLN A 54 18.40 4.19 8.67
N LEU A 55 18.94 3.01 8.95
CA LEU A 55 18.63 1.80 8.17
C LEU A 55 17.14 1.45 8.22
N LEU A 56 16.52 1.50 9.40
CA LEU A 56 15.08 1.23 9.56
C LEU A 56 14.23 2.26 8.81
N ALA A 57 14.58 3.54 8.86
CA ALA A 57 13.90 4.59 8.12
C ALA A 57 13.98 4.33 6.61
N SER A 58 15.17 4.06 6.09
CA SER A 58 15.37 3.75 4.68
C SER A 58 14.58 2.51 4.22
N VAL A 59 14.62 1.41 4.99
CA VAL A 59 13.83 0.19 4.69
C VAL A 59 12.33 0.49 4.70
N ALA A 60 11.86 1.28 5.66
CA ALA A 60 10.45 1.65 5.73
C ALA A 60 10.01 2.49 4.53
N GLU A 61 10.80 3.48 4.11
CA GLU A 61 10.51 4.32 2.94
C GLU A 61 10.47 3.51 1.65
N HIS A 62 11.48 2.70 1.38
CA HIS A 62 11.51 1.86 0.19
C HIS A 62 10.36 0.84 0.16
N THR A 63 10.04 0.23 1.31
CA THR A 63 8.91 -0.70 1.42
C THR A 63 7.59 0.03 1.19
N MET A 64 7.44 1.24 1.71
CA MET A 64 6.24 2.06 1.53
C MET A 64 6.07 2.48 0.07
N ALA A 65 7.13 2.90 -0.62
CA ALA A 65 7.11 3.24 -2.04
C ALA A 65 6.73 2.02 -2.91
N ALA A 66 7.31 0.84 -2.62
CA ALA A 66 6.96 -0.40 -3.29
C ALA A 66 5.48 -0.78 -3.07
N LEU A 67 4.97 -0.61 -1.84
CA LEU A 67 3.56 -0.84 -1.51
C LEU A 67 2.64 0.11 -2.28
N CYS A 68 3.01 1.40 -2.41
CA CYS A 68 2.24 2.38 -3.19
C CYS A 68 2.21 1.99 -4.68
N THR A 69 3.30 1.48 -5.22
CA THR A 69 3.38 1.00 -6.60
C THR A 69 2.50 -0.24 -6.82
N HIS A 70 2.52 -1.18 -5.87
CA HIS A 70 1.62 -2.33 -5.90
C HIS A 70 0.14 -1.89 -5.85
N GLN A 71 -0.18 -0.91 -4.99
CA GLN A 71 -1.52 -0.34 -4.90
C GLN A 71 -1.95 0.32 -6.21
N LEU A 72 -1.05 1.06 -6.87
CA LEU A 72 -1.29 1.66 -8.18
C LEU A 72 -1.67 0.58 -9.22
N GLY A 73 -0.86 -0.48 -9.33
CA GLY A 73 -1.11 -1.56 -10.29
C GLY A 73 -2.45 -2.27 -10.04
N ALA A 74 -2.77 -2.55 -8.78
CA ALA A 74 -4.04 -3.17 -8.40
C ALA A 74 -5.25 -2.25 -8.68
N SER A 75 -5.11 -0.93 -8.39
CA SER A 75 -6.15 0.08 -8.67
C SER A 75 -6.40 0.24 -10.17
N ASP A 76 -5.35 0.37 -10.98
CA ASP A 76 -5.45 0.48 -12.44
C ASP A 76 -6.14 -0.75 -13.02
N LYS A 77 -5.76 -1.95 -12.58
CA LYS A 77 -6.41 -3.19 -13.06
C LYS A 77 -7.87 -3.28 -12.66
N ALA A 78 -8.22 -3.01 -11.41
CA ALA A 78 -9.60 -3.01 -10.94
C ALA A 78 -10.46 -1.99 -11.71
N MET A 79 -9.94 -0.79 -11.94
CA MET A 79 -10.59 0.26 -12.72
C MET A 79 -10.85 -0.19 -14.17
N ARG A 80 -9.84 -0.75 -14.87
CA ARG A 80 -9.98 -1.23 -16.25
C ARG A 80 -10.96 -2.38 -16.37
N MET A 81 -10.94 -3.33 -15.43
CA MET A 81 -11.92 -4.41 -15.38
C MET A 81 -13.34 -3.86 -15.23
N THR A 82 -13.51 -2.84 -14.37
CA THR A 82 -14.81 -2.20 -14.15
C THR A 82 -15.28 -1.45 -15.39
N ALA A 83 -14.39 -0.74 -16.09
CA ALA A 83 -14.72 -0.06 -17.34
C ALA A 83 -15.20 -1.06 -18.42
N SER A 84 -14.47 -2.16 -18.62
CA SER A 84 -14.88 -3.22 -19.57
C SER A 84 -16.23 -3.83 -19.19
N TYR A 85 -16.40 -4.21 -17.92
CA TYR A 85 -17.65 -4.80 -17.44
C TYR A 85 -18.84 -3.88 -17.67
N THR A 86 -18.73 -2.60 -17.33
CA THR A 86 -19.84 -1.65 -17.46
C THR A 86 -20.18 -1.34 -18.93
N ALA A 87 -19.20 -1.45 -19.84
CA ALA A 87 -19.40 -1.28 -21.28
C ALA A 87 -20.14 -2.47 -21.93
N GLU A 88 -19.99 -3.67 -21.35
CA GLU A 88 -20.61 -4.89 -21.88
C GLU A 88 -21.93 -5.25 -21.17
N ARG A 89 -22.01 -5.01 -19.86
CA ARG A 89 -23.19 -5.34 -19.04
C ARG A 89 -24.38 -4.48 -19.44
N GLN A 90 -25.48 -5.11 -19.80
CA GLN A 90 -26.73 -4.43 -20.18
C GLN A 90 -27.77 -4.53 -19.05
N GLN A 91 -28.46 -3.41 -18.83
CA GLN A 91 -29.69 -3.29 -18.06
C GLN A 91 -30.59 -2.25 -18.72
N PHE A 92 -31.90 -2.42 -18.65
CA PHE A 92 -32.87 -1.53 -19.29
C PHE A 92 -32.66 -1.39 -20.81
N GLY A 93 -32.09 -2.41 -21.45
CA GLY A 93 -31.85 -2.46 -22.90
C GLY A 93 -30.60 -1.72 -23.41
N VAL A 94 -29.75 -1.19 -22.51
CA VAL A 94 -28.53 -0.47 -22.87
C VAL A 94 -27.34 -0.90 -21.99
N PRO A 95 -26.08 -0.71 -22.45
CA PRO A 95 -24.91 -0.88 -21.57
C PRO A 95 -24.99 0.05 -20.36
N ILE A 96 -24.65 -0.48 -19.16
CA ILE A 96 -24.76 0.33 -17.94
C ILE A 96 -23.78 1.51 -17.92
N ALA A 97 -22.71 1.49 -18.71
CA ALA A 97 -21.79 2.62 -18.89
C ALA A 97 -22.47 3.88 -19.45
N THR A 98 -23.65 3.75 -20.11
CA THR A 98 -24.39 4.91 -20.62
C THR A 98 -25.09 5.72 -19.54
N PHE A 99 -25.24 5.19 -18.34
CA PHE A 99 -25.82 5.93 -17.22
C PHE A 99 -24.80 6.89 -16.61
N GLN A 100 -25.19 8.17 -16.44
CA GLN A 100 -24.30 9.21 -15.92
C GLN A 100 -23.67 8.84 -14.57
N ALA A 101 -24.43 8.23 -13.66
CA ALA A 101 -23.92 7.81 -12.35
C ALA A 101 -22.77 6.79 -12.45
N VAL A 102 -22.83 5.90 -13.45
CA VAL A 102 -21.76 4.94 -13.76
C VAL A 102 -20.56 5.63 -14.38
N GLY A 103 -20.80 6.47 -15.38
CA GLY A 103 -19.76 7.23 -16.09
C GLY A 103 -18.98 8.16 -15.14
N HIS A 104 -19.66 8.93 -14.29
CA HIS A 104 -19.02 9.81 -13.31
C HIS A 104 -18.17 9.03 -12.29
N ARG A 105 -18.68 7.89 -11.82
CA ARG A 105 -17.93 7.05 -10.88
C ARG A 105 -16.67 6.46 -11.51
N ALA A 106 -16.76 6.01 -12.76
CA ALA A 106 -15.61 5.52 -13.51
C ALA A 106 -14.57 6.63 -13.76
N ALA A 107 -15.03 7.84 -14.13
CA ALA A 107 -14.17 9.00 -14.33
C ALA A 107 -13.44 9.42 -13.04
N ASN A 108 -14.12 9.41 -11.89
CA ASN A 108 -13.49 9.68 -10.59
C ASN A 108 -12.41 8.65 -10.27
N CYS A 109 -12.65 7.35 -10.51
CA CYS A 109 -11.64 6.32 -10.33
C CYS A 109 -10.43 6.54 -11.26
N PHE A 110 -10.65 6.95 -12.51
CA PHE A 110 -9.57 7.25 -13.45
C PHE A 110 -8.71 8.42 -12.94
N ILE A 111 -9.32 9.51 -12.51
CA ILE A 111 -8.61 10.67 -11.94
C ILE A 111 -7.81 10.23 -10.72
N ASP A 112 -8.41 9.47 -9.80
CA ASP A 112 -7.76 8.95 -8.60
C ASP A 112 -6.51 8.12 -8.94
N VAL A 113 -6.63 7.20 -9.90
CA VAL A 113 -5.51 6.34 -10.32
C VAL A 113 -4.39 7.15 -10.96
N GLU A 114 -4.70 8.15 -11.79
CA GLU A 114 -3.68 9.01 -12.40
C GLU A 114 -2.99 9.91 -11.36
N CYS A 115 -3.72 10.46 -10.40
CA CYS A 115 -3.12 11.19 -9.28
C CYS A 115 -2.17 10.28 -8.46
N LEU A 116 -2.59 9.06 -8.15
CA LEU A 116 -1.73 8.10 -7.46
C LEU A 116 -0.48 7.76 -8.29
N ARG A 117 -0.62 7.60 -9.60
CA ARG A 117 0.50 7.32 -10.52
C ARG A 117 1.59 8.38 -10.43
N LEU A 118 1.19 9.65 -10.52
CA LEU A 118 2.13 10.77 -10.44
C LEU A 118 2.85 10.82 -9.09
N ASN A 119 2.12 10.64 -7.99
CA ASN A 119 2.71 10.63 -6.65
C ASN A 119 3.67 9.44 -6.45
N CYS A 120 3.34 8.25 -6.97
CA CYS A 120 4.24 7.11 -6.93
C CYS A 120 5.53 7.38 -7.72
N TYR A 121 5.43 7.92 -8.93
CA TYR A 121 6.60 8.22 -9.75
C TYR A 121 7.49 9.28 -9.12
N GLN A 122 6.91 10.31 -8.53
CA GLN A 122 7.67 11.33 -7.82
C GLN A 122 8.45 10.73 -6.64
N ALA A 123 7.79 9.92 -5.81
CA ALA A 123 8.44 9.28 -4.67
C ALA A 123 9.59 8.35 -5.11
N ILE A 124 9.37 7.54 -6.17
CA ILE A 124 10.37 6.61 -6.69
C ILE A 124 11.55 7.37 -7.30
N SER A 125 11.29 8.41 -8.08
CA SER A 125 12.36 9.23 -8.69
C SER A 125 13.29 9.82 -7.64
N ARG A 126 12.74 10.38 -6.55
CA ARG A 126 13.55 10.95 -5.47
C ARG A 126 14.37 9.87 -4.73
N LEU A 127 13.78 8.69 -4.50
CA LEU A 127 14.52 7.55 -3.92
C LEU A 127 15.67 7.10 -4.84
N ASP A 128 15.44 7.04 -6.15
CA ASP A 128 16.44 6.65 -7.16
C ASP A 128 17.58 7.68 -7.25
N ASP A 129 17.25 8.96 -7.14
CA ASP A 129 18.22 10.06 -7.10
C ASP A 129 19.02 10.11 -5.78
N GLY A 130 18.67 9.29 -4.78
CA GLY A 130 19.36 9.22 -3.49
C GLY A 130 19.14 10.46 -2.61
N VAL A 131 18.08 11.24 -2.85
CA VAL A 131 17.71 12.41 -2.04
C VAL A 131 16.63 12.06 -1.02
N ASP A 132 16.41 12.91 -0.02
CA ASP A 132 15.34 12.72 0.96
C ASP A 132 13.97 12.66 0.24
N ALA A 133 13.30 11.54 0.36
CA ALA A 133 12.00 11.25 -0.24
C ALA A 133 10.90 11.05 0.81
N SER A 134 11.19 11.31 2.07
CA SER A 134 10.31 10.98 3.20
C SER A 134 8.92 11.64 3.09
N VAL A 135 8.86 12.85 2.54
CA VAL A 135 7.63 13.60 2.31
C VAL A 135 6.85 13.02 1.13
N GLU A 136 7.50 12.82 -0.01
CA GLU A 136 6.87 12.31 -1.23
C GLU A 136 6.37 10.88 -1.04
N VAL A 137 7.12 10.05 -0.34
CA VAL A 137 6.70 8.68 0.03
C VAL A 137 5.46 8.72 0.94
N ALA A 138 5.42 9.62 1.92
CA ALA A 138 4.27 9.78 2.79
C ALA A 138 3.04 10.30 2.02
N ILE A 139 3.22 11.27 1.11
CA ILE A 139 2.15 11.75 0.21
C ILE A 139 1.64 10.61 -0.68
N ALA A 140 2.55 9.87 -1.32
CA ALA A 140 2.17 8.71 -2.14
C ALA A 140 1.38 7.67 -1.31
N LYS A 141 1.74 7.45 -0.04
CA LYS A 141 1.02 6.52 0.84
C LYS A 141 -0.37 7.01 1.23
N VAL A 142 -0.55 8.32 1.47
CA VAL A 142 -1.88 8.92 1.67
C VAL A 142 -2.75 8.66 0.44
N TRP A 143 -2.26 9.01 -0.74
CA TRP A 143 -2.97 8.76 -2.00
C TRP A 143 -3.26 7.28 -2.23
N ALA A 144 -2.29 6.39 -1.98
CA ALA A 144 -2.45 4.96 -2.15
C ALA A 144 -3.58 4.40 -1.27
N GLY A 145 -3.68 4.84 -0.03
CA GLY A 145 -4.76 4.43 0.87
C GLY A 145 -6.12 4.91 0.39
N ASP A 146 -6.27 6.19 0.12
CA ASP A 146 -7.54 6.81 -0.28
C ASP A 146 -8.03 6.30 -1.64
N VAL A 147 -7.14 6.20 -2.63
CA VAL A 147 -7.47 5.67 -3.96
C VAL A 147 -7.86 4.20 -3.88
N GLY A 148 -7.09 3.38 -3.15
CA GLY A 148 -7.42 1.98 -2.95
C GLY A 148 -8.80 1.78 -2.34
N HIS A 149 -9.14 2.59 -1.34
CA HIS A 149 -10.47 2.60 -0.73
C HIS A 149 -11.55 2.93 -1.77
N ARG A 150 -11.44 4.08 -2.45
CA ARG A 150 -12.46 4.56 -3.39
C ARG A 150 -12.63 3.63 -4.58
N VAL A 151 -11.53 3.17 -5.18
CA VAL A 151 -11.56 2.28 -6.35
C VAL A 151 -12.13 0.91 -5.98
N SER A 152 -11.74 0.31 -4.85
CA SER A 152 -12.30 -0.98 -4.44
C SER A 152 -13.81 -0.92 -4.24
N TYR A 153 -14.28 0.14 -3.57
CA TYR A 153 -15.71 0.35 -3.34
C TYR A 153 -16.48 0.61 -4.64
N ALA A 154 -15.94 1.47 -5.52
CA ALA A 154 -16.56 1.78 -6.79
C ALA A 154 -16.64 0.55 -7.70
N ALA A 155 -15.54 -0.20 -7.80
CA ALA A 155 -15.48 -1.41 -8.62
C ALA A 155 -16.49 -2.46 -8.18
N GLN A 156 -16.54 -2.78 -6.88
CA GLN A 156 -17.53 -3.74 -6.35
C GLN A 156 -18.97 -3.26 -6.58
N HIS A 157 -19.24 -1.99 -6.31
CA HIS A 157 -20.59 -1.45 -6.50
C HIS A 157 -21.04 -1.48 -7.97
N LEU A 158 -20.16 -1.12 -8.93
CA LEU A 158 -20.50 -1.11 -10.34
C LEU A 158 -20.65 -2.51 -10.95
N HIS A 159 -20.02 -3.52 -10.36
CA HIS A 159 -20.24 -4.93 -10.73
C HIS A 159 -21.47 -5.56 -10.07
N GLY A 160 -21.97 -4.97 -8.99
CA GLY A 160 -23.05 -5.56 -8.20
C GLY A 160 -22.65 -6.94 -7.64
N GLY A 161 -23.55 -7.93 -7.71
CA GLY A 161 -23.28 -9.28 -7.21
C GLY A 161 -22.03 -9.95 -7.82
N THR A 162 -21.74 -9.70 -9.10
CA THR A 162 -20.53 -10.19 -9.77
C THR A 162 -19.25 -9.70 -9.09
N GLY A 163 -19.27 -8.51 -8.47
CA GLY A 163 -18.10 -7.91 -7.83
C GLY A 163 -17.63 -8.63 -6.56
N ILE A 164 -18.50 -9.46 -5.97
CA ILE A 164 -18.17 -10.27 -4.78
C ILE A 164 -18.10 -11.78 -5.10
N ASP A 165 -18.35 -12.16 -6.35
CA ASP A 165 -18.24 -13.53 -6.80
C ASP A 165 -16.79 -14.00 -6.78
N ARG A 166 -16.53 -15.17 -6.18
CA ARG A 166 -15.19 -15.75 -6.04
C ARG A 166 -14.64 -16.31 -7.35
N ASP A 167 -15.50 -16.62 -8.31
CA ASP A 167 -15.12 -17.09 -9.64
C ASP A 167 -14.74 -15.92 -10.57
N TYR A 168 -15.17 -14.70 -10.23
CA TYR A 168 -14.79 -13.49 -10.96
C TYR A 168 -13.61 -12.77 -10.28
N PRO A 169 -12.49 -12.50 -10.99
CA PRO A 169 -11.22 -12.15 -10.35
C PRO A 169 -11.18 -10.79 -9.64
N LEU A 170 -12.20 -9.94 -9.75
CA LEU A 170 -12.23 -8.60 -9.16
C LEU A 170 -12.03 -8.62 -7.65
N TRP A 171 -12.59 -9.59 -6.93
CA TRP A 171 -12.50 -9.68 -5.48
C TRP A 171 -11.05 -9.70 -4.98
N ARG A 172 -10.12 -10.31 -5.75
CA ARG A 172 -8.69 -10.36 -5.40
C ARG A 172 -8.09 -8.97 -5.36
N TYR A 173 -8.36 -8.16 -6.39
CA TYR A 173 -7.88 -6.78 -6.45
C TYR A 173 -8.49 -5.94 -5.32
N CYS A 174 -9.79 -6.01 -5.11
CA CYS A 174 -10.46 -5.28 -4.04
C CYS A 174 -9.93 -5.66 -2.65
N THR A 175 -9.65 -6.94 -2.40
CA THR A 175 -9.08 -7.40 -1.14
C THR A 175 -7.67 -6.85 -0.94
N TRP A 176 -6.82 -6.88 -1.98
CA TRP A 176 -5.50 -6.29 -1.94
C TRP A 176 -5.52 -4.78 -1.75
N LEU A 177 -6.43 -4.07 -2.41
CA LEU A 177 -6.59 -2.62 -2.25
C LEU A 177 -6.90 -2.25 -0.80
N ARG A 178 -7.77 -3.01 -0.14
CA ARG A 178 -8.12 -2.80 1.28
C ARG A 178 -6.97 -3.20 2.22
N HIS A 179 -6.25 -4.25 1.92
CA HIS A 179 -5.09 -4.69 2.69
C HIS A 179 -3.98 -3.62 2.65
N ASN A 180 -3.59 -3.19 1.45
CA ASN A 180 -2.52 -2.21 1.26
C ASN A 180 -2.85 -0.83 1.87
N GLU A 181 -4.14 -0.46 1.91
CA GLU A 181 -4.60 0.76 2.60
C GLU A 181 -4.13 0.79 4.05
N MET A 182 -4.17 -0.35 4.73
CA MET A 182 -3.85 -0.46 6.16
C MET A 182 -2.37 -0.74 6.45
N MET A 183 -1.65 -1.34 5.51
CA MET A 183 -0.24 -1.68 5.66
C MET A 183 0.63 -0.43 5.82
N LEU A 184 1.62 -0.50 6.70
CA LEU A 184 2.56 0.61 7.01
C LEU A 184 1.87 1.92 7.44
N GLY A 185 0.68 1.82 7.99
CA GLY A 185 -0.14 2.93 8.44
C GLY A 185 -1.18 3.38 7.39
N SER A 186 -2.37 3.72 7.88
CA SER A 186 -3.46 4.24 7.06
C SER A 186 -3.16 5.65 6.53
N SER A 187 -3.97 6.12 5.56
CA SER A 187 -3.91 7.52 5.07
C SER A 187 -3.95 8.53 6.21
N ALA A 188 -4.84 8.34 7.19
CA ALA A 188 -4.97 9.25 8.33
C ALA A 188 -3.68 9.33 9.17
N ARG A 189 -3.00 8.19 9.41
CA ARG A 189 -1.74 8.17 10.16
C ARG A 189 -0.62 8.87 9.39
N ASN A 190 -0.49 8.63 8.11
CA ASN A 190 0.54 9.27 7.27
C ASN A 190 0.26 10.77 7.09
N LEU A 191 -1.02 11.17 6.98
CA LEU A 191 -1.41 12.57 6.91
C LEU A 191 -1.09 13.31 8.22
N ALA A 192 -1.33 12.69 9.37
CA ALA A 192 -0.96 13.25 10.67
C ALA A 192 0.57 13.43 10.81
N ALA A 193 1.35 12.45 10.32
CA ALA A 193 2.82 12.56 10.30
C ALA A 193 3.29 13.71 9.41
N LEU A 194 2.71 13.88 8.22
CA LEU A 194 2.97 15.04 7.35
C LEU A 194 2.61 16.36 8.04
N GLY A 195 1.44 16.43 8.70
CA GLY A 195 1.03 17.61 9.45
C GLY A 195 2.01 17.98 10.56
N SER A 196 2.59 16.99 11.25
CA SER A 196 3.61 17.22 12.27
C SER A 196 4.90 17.80 11.68
N LYS A 197 5.33 17.36 10.50
CA LYS A 197 6.48 17.92 9.78
C LYS A 197 6.24 19.37 9.38
N ILE A 198 5.07 19.69 8.84
CA ILE A 198 4.67 21.08 8.52
C ILE A 198 4.72 21.97 9.77
N ALA A 199 4.16 21.49 10.88
CA ALA A 199 4.16 22.23 12.15
C ALA A 199 5.56 22.46 12.71
N ALA A 200 6.52 21.56 12.42
CA ALA A 200 7.94 21.71 12.77
C ALA A 200 8.69 22.67 11.83
N GLY A 201 8.06 23.19 10.79
CA GLY A 201 8.66 24.12 9.83
C GLY A 201 9.49 23.44 8.74
N GLU A 202 9.33 22.12 8.52
CA GLU A 202 9.98 21.44 7.41
C GLU A 202 9.37 21.92 6.08
N ALA A 203 10.22 22.32 5.12
CA ALA A 203 9.77 22.79 3.80
C ALA A 203 9.30 21.60 2.93
N PHE A 204 8.10 21.72 2.34
CA PHE A 204 7.51 20.69 1.47
C PHE A 204 7.80 20.91 -0.03
N CYS A 205 8.38 22.03 -0.38
CA CYS A 205 8.68 22.40 -1.78
C CYS A 205 10.02 23.13 -1.82
N ALA A 206 11.08 22.43 -2.05
CA ALA A 206 12.36 22.99 -2.48
C ALA A 206 12.79 22.30 -3.76
#